data_07e9a11dad4f8aff1306883cc3ccc4a8
#
_entry.id   07e9a11dad4f8aff1306883cc3ccc4a8
#
_cell.length_a   1.000
_cell.length_b   1.000
_cell.length_c   1.000
_cell.angle_alpha   90.00
_cell.angle_beta   90.00
_cell.angle_gamma   90.00
#
_symmetry.space_group_name_H-M   'P 1'
#
loop_
_entity.id
_entity.type
_entity.pdbx_description
1 polymer ?
#
loop_
_entity_poly.entity_id
_entity_poly.type
_entity_poly.pdbx_seq_one_letter_code
_entity_poly.pdbx_strand_id
1 'polypeptide(L)'
;TGSDWCGACIMQKKQALSLPEIQTAISRSFIPVELDYPRKKQQDAQTKTSLETYKKSYGITGFPTLVFADAQGRPVHTVVGYANPAQVMQDTKKAAEALNTQQSLTNKLAEKLTDQQRRDTLVQLLKTVPQSSIRTFYKPALAELEKLDPQDASGILAKLHRDDLLHAQKLEWTDTFRKKNVHILADQNPDEALSIMDSYLKKNGLLPEVKQAVLMQKVYLLMQQNRVCLLYTSPSPRDA
;
A
#
# COMPACT_ATOMS: atom_id res chain seq x y z
N THR A 1 3.24 3.21 -12.92
CA THR A 1 3.42 1.78 -13.23
C THR A 1 2.19 1.24 -13.94
N GLY A 2 2.36 0.31 -14.86
CA GLY A 2 1.24 -0.26 -15.60
C GLY A 2 1.70 -1.33 -16.57
N SER A 3 0.79 -1.77 -17.42
CA SER A 3 1.11 -2.67 -18.54
C SER A 3 -0.03 -2.76 -19.56
N ASP A 4 0.27 -3.38 -20.71
CA ASP A 4 -0.64 -3.64 -21.83
C ASP A 4 -1.80 -4.61 -21.53
N TRP A 5 -1.70 -5.42 -20.48
CA TRP A 5 -2.76 -6.33 -20.03
C TRP A 5 -3.71 -5.70 -18.98
N CYS A 6 -3.37 -4.52 -18.46
CA CYS A 6 -4.09 -3.86 -17.38
C CYS A 6 -5.07 -2.82 -17.97
N GLY A 7 -6.35 -3.14 -18.09
CA GLY A 7 -7.37 -2.24 -18.64
C GLY A 7 -7.44 -0.89 -17.94
N ALA A 8 -7.36 -0.86 -16.61
CA ALA A 8 -7.32 0.39 -15.84
C ALA A 8 -6.07 1.24 -16.14
N CYS A 9 -4.92 0.60 -16.40
CA CYS A 9 -3.68 1.30 -16.78
C CYS A 9 -3.80 1.95 -18.15
N ILE A 10 -4.35 1.23 -19.11
CA ILE A 10 -4.60 1.72 -20.48
C ILE A 10 -5.57 2.91 -20.42
N MET A 11 -6.64 2.77 -19.65
CA MET A 11 -7.64 3.82 -19.46
C MET A 11 -7.02 5.07 -18.82
N GLN A 12 -6.25 4.93 -17.75
CA GLN A 12 -5.58 6.05 -17.08
C GLN A 12 -4.57 6.74 -18.00
N LYS A 13 -3.78 5.98 -18.74
CA LYS A 13 -2.84 6.53 -19.73
C LYS A 13 -3.58 7.35 -20.79
N LYS A 14 -4.65 6.79 -21.36
CA LYS A 14 -5.42 7.41 -22.46
C LYS A 14 -6.26 8.60 -21.98
N GLN A 15 -6.93 8.49 -20.83
CA GLN A 15 -7.93 9.47 -20.40
C GLN A 15 -7.38 10.54 -19.44
N ALA A 16 -6.24 10.30 -18.79
CA ALA A 16 -5.64 11.24 -17.85
C ALA A 16 -4.21 11.62 -18.22
N LEU A 17 -3.26 10.67 -18.23
CA LEU A 17 -1.84 10.98 -18.36
C LEU A 17 -1.43 11.49 -19.74
N SER A 18 -2.25 11.27 -20.80
CA SER A 18 -2.00 11.80 -22.15
C SER A 18 -2.50 13.24 -22.35
N LEU A 19 -3.26 13.78 -21.40
CA LEU A 19 -3.79 15.14 -21.53
C LEU A 19 -2.66 16.17 -21.36
N PRO A 20 -2.54 17.18 -22.28
CA PRO A 20 -1.46 18.16 -22.23
C PRO A 20 -1.38 18.94 -20.92
N GLU A 21 -2.52 19.28 -20.33
CA GLU A 21 -2.60 19.98 -19.05
C GLU A 21 -2.05 19.13 -17.88
N ILE A 22 -2.30 17.82 -17.90
CA ILE A 22 -1.77 16.89 -16.90
C ILE A 22 -0.26 16.70 -17.07
N GLN A 23 0.20 16.51 -18.30
CA GLN A 23 1.62 16.40 -18.61
C GLN A 23 2.37 17.65 -18.19
N THR A 24 1.83 18.83 -18.49
CA THR A 24 2.38 20.12 -18.09
C THR A 24 2.45 20.23 -16.56
N ALA A 25 1.39 19.85 -15.85
CA ALA A 25 1.35 19.91 -14.38
C ALA A 25 2.40 18.98 -13.76
N ILE A 26 2.51 17.75 -14.24
CA ILE A 26 3.50 16.78 -13.74
C ILE A 26 4.92 17.29 -14.03
N SER A 27 5.20 17.73 -15.25
CA SER A 27 6.55 18.13 -15.70
C SER A 27 7.09 19.39 -15.02
N ARG A 28 6.25 20.17 -14.33
CA ARG A 28 6.69 21.32 -13.52
C ARG A 28 7.54 20.92 -12.32
N SER A 29 7.28 19.74 -11.75
CA SER A 29 7.91 19.31 -10.49
C SER A 29 8.52 17.92 -10.56
N PHE A 30 8.15 17.10 -11.55
CA PHE A 30 8.56 15.70 -11.66
C PHE A 30 8.96 15.34 -13.09
N ILE A 31 9.89 14.39 -13.21
CA ILE A 31 10.24 13.74 -14.47
C ILE A 31 9.40 12.46 -14.59
N PRO A 32 8.47 12.35 -15.56
CA PRO A 32 7.65 11.15 -15.68
C PRO A 32 8.48 9.96 -16.19
N VAL A 33 8.36 8.83 -15.50
CA VAL A 33 9.00 7.56 -15.86
C VAL A 33 7.93 6.48 -15.91
N GLU A 34 7.89 5.70 -16.99
CA GLU A 34 6.99 4.56 -17.11
C GLU A 34 7.70 3.26 -16.73
N LEU A 35 7.17 2.56 -15.70
CA LEU A 35 7.59 1.22 -15.35
C LEU A 35 6.55 0.24 -15.94
N ASP A 36 6.92 -0.45 -17.02
CA ASP A 36 6.05 -1.40 -17.73
C ASP A 36 6.30 -2.84 -17.26
N TYR A 37 5.23 -3.53 -16.87
CA TYR A 37 5.24 -4.93 -16.40
C TYR A 37 4.48 -5.84 -17.38
N PRO A 38 4.98 -6.06 -18.62
CA PRO A 38 4.26 -6.80 -19.64
C PRO A 38 4.18 -8.30 -19.33
N ARG A 39 3.10 -8.94 -19.82
CA ARG A 39 2.95 -10.39 -19.77
C ARG A 39 3.34 -11.06 -21.09
N LYS A 40 3.10 -10.38 -22.20
CA LYS A 40 3.33 -10.92 -23.55
C LYS A 40 4.66 -10.47 -24.16
N LYS A 41 5.13 -9.31 -23.81
CA LYS A 41 6.37 -8.72 -24.30
C LYS A 41 7.56 -9.33 -23.54
N GLN A 42 8.53 -9.86 -24.24
CA GLN A 42 9.77 -10.29 -23.60
C GLN A 42 10.59 -9.07 -23.19
N GLN A 43 11.12 -9.12 -22.00
CA GLN A 43 12.09 -8.16 -21.48
C GLN A 43 13.38 -8.91 -21.15
N ASP A 44 14.52 -8.24 -21.24
CA ASP A 44 15.79 -8.79 -20.81
C ASP A 44 15.82 -9.05 -19.29
N ALA A 45 16.74 -9.89 -18.83
CA ALA A 45 16.81 -10.30 -17.42
C ALA A 45 17.13 -9.14 -16.49
N GLN A 46 17.94 -8.16 -16.92
CA GLN A 46 18.29 -6.99 -16.12
C GLN A 46 17.09 -6.10 -15.91
N THR A 47 16.33 -5.81 -16.96
CA THR A 47 15.08 -5.03 -16.86
C THR A 47 14.07 -5.69 -15.94
N LYS A 48 13.86 -7.02 -16.06
CA LYS A 48 12.97 -7.78 -15.14
C LYS A 48 13.40 -7.65 -13.69
N THR A 49 14.69 -7.83 -13.41
CA THR A 49 15.23 -7.72 -12.05
C THR A 49 15.05 -6.31 -11.49
N SER A 50 15.32 -5.28 -12.30
CA SER A 50 15.12 -3.89 -11.90
C SER A 50 13.66 -3.58 -11.61
N LEU A 51 12.73 -4.03 -12.45
CA LEU A 51 11.30 -3.84 -12.27
C LEU A 51 10.78 -4.51 -11.00
N GLU A 52 11.20 -5.75 -10.71
CA GLU A 52 10.83 -6.44 -9.46
C GLU A 52 11.44 -5.73 -8.23
N THR A 53 12.64 -5.20 -8.34
CA THR A 53 13.27 -4.39 -7.29
C THR A 53 12.45 -3.13 -7.04
N TYR A 54 12.08 -2.37 -8.06
CA TYR A 54 11.22 -1.20 -7.93
C TYR A 54 9.85 -1.54 -7.36
N LYS A 55 9.22 -2.62 -7.85
CA LYS A 55 7.93 -3.07 -7.35
C LYS A 55 7.97 -3.35 -5.84
N LYS A 56 9.01 -4.05 -5.38
CA LYS A 56 9.23 -4.34 -3.96
C LYS A 56 9.55 -3.08 -3.16
N SER A 57 10.49 -2.26 -3.63
CA SER A 57 10.95 -1.06 -2.90
C SER A 57 9.84 -0.03 -2.75
N TYR A 58 9.03 0.18 -3.78
CA TYR A 58 7.91 1.13 -3.75
C TYR A 58 6.61 0.52 -3.19
N GLY A 59 6.62 -0.76 -2.79
CA GLY A 59 5.44 -1.42 -2.23
C GLY A 59 4.27 -1.48 -3.22
N ILE A 60 4.54 -1.72 -4.51
CA ILE A 60 3.51 -1.75 -5.55
C ILE A 60 2.71 -3.04 -5.45
N THR A 61 1.48 -2.94 -4.94
CA THR A 61 0.57 -4.07 -4.72
C THR A 61 -0.51 -4.20 -5.78
N GLY A 62 -0.70 -3.17 -6.60
CA GLY A 62 -1.73 -3.13 -7.66
C GLY A 62 -1.34 -2.22 -8.82
N PHE A 63 -2.11 -2.30 -9.89
CA PHE A 63 -1.92 -1.49 -11.09
C PHE A 63 -3.23 -0.81 -11.51
N PRO A 64 -3.17 0.44 -12.00
CA PRO A 64 -2.00 1.31 -12.03
C PRO A 64 -1.57 1.80 -10.64
N THR A 65 -0.31 2.21 -10.49
CA THR A 65 0.19 2.95 -9.32
C THR A 65 1.01 4.13 -9.81
N LEU A 66 0.71 5.32 -9.32
CA LEU A 66 1.53 6.52 -9.50
C LEU A 66 2.38 6.70 -8.23
N VAL A 67 3.70 6.77 -8.39
CA VAL A 67 4.63 7.06 -7.30
C VAL A 67 5.31 8.38 -7.62
N PHE A 68 5.14 9.36 -6.77
CA PHE A 68 5.86 10.63 -6.83
C PHE A 68 7.04 10.55 -5.88
N ALA A 69 8.23 10.81 -6.39
CA ALA A 69 9.47 10.66 -5.63
C ALA A 69 10.37 11.89 -5.78
N ASP A 70 11.25 12.08 -4.82
CA ASP A 70 12.30 13.09 -4.90
C ASP A 70 13.45 12.66 -5.85
N ALA A 71 14.46 13.51 -6.00
CA ALA A 71 15.63 13.25 -6.86
C ALA A 71 16.46 12.02 -6.42
N GLN A 72 16.31 11.54 -5.18
CA GLN A 72 16.94 10.34 -4.66
C GLN A 72 16.05 9.11 -4.80
N GLY A 73 14.89 9.23 -5.45
CA GLY A 73 13.92 8.16 -5.63
C GLY A 73 13.10 7.84 -4.37
N ARG A 74 13.11 8.70 -3.35
CA ARG A 74 12.33 8.48 -2.12
C ARG A 74 10.88 8.93 -2.34
N PRO A 75 9.88 8.06 -2.14
CA PRO A 75 8.48 8.42 -2.34
C PRO A 75 8.03 9.54 -1.40
N VAL A 76 7.34 10.53 -1.95
CA VAL A 76 6.67 11.61 -1.21
C VAL A 76 5.15 11.49 -1.28
N HIS A 77 4.63 10.87 -2.34
CA HIS A 77 3.19 10.58 -2.49
C HIS A 77 2.99 9.35 -3.36
N THR A 78 1.94 8.57 -3.08
CA THR A 78 1.61 7.36 -3.84
C THR A 78 0.10 7.24 -4.02
N VAL A 79 -0.33 6.91 -5.25
CA VAL A 79 -1.74 6.68 -5.60
C VAL A 79 -1.87 5.31 -6.23
N VAL A 80 -2.71 4.44 -5.64
CA VAL A 80 -2.96 3.09 -6.13
C VAL A 80 -4.34 3.02 -6.78
N GLY A 81 -4.41 2.44 -7.96
CA GLY A 81 -5.63 2.31 -8.74
C GLY A 81 -5.83 3.44 -9.74
N TYR A 82 -6.93 3.34 -10.49
CA TYR A 82 -7.29 4.34 -11.50
C TYR A 82 -7.61 5.69 -10.84
N ALA A 83 -6.99 6.75 -11.39
CA ALA A 83 -7.29 8.13 -11.04
C ALA A 83 -7.75 8.88 -12.30
N ASN A 84 -8.87 9.58 -12.23
CA ASN A 84 -9.35 10.44 -13.31
C ASN A 84 -8.48 11.71 -13.43
N PRO A 85 -8.62 12.52 -14.50
CA PRO A 85 -7.79 13.71 -14.71
C PRO A 85 -7.77 14.69 -13.54
N ALA A 86 -8.93 14.98 -12.95
CA ALA A 86 -9.04 15.89 -11.81
C ALA A 86 -8.27 15.36 -10.59
N GLN A 87 -8.36 14.05 -10.37
CA GLN A 87 -7.65 13.39 -9.27
C GLN A 87 -6.13 13.37 -9.51
N VAL A 88 -5.67 13.06 -10.73
CA VAL A 88 -4.23 13.12 -11.08
C VAL A 88 -3.69 14.53 -10.86
N MET A 89 -4.44 15.57 -11.26
CA MET A 89 -4.06 16.97 -11.04
C MET A 89 -3.94 17.28 -9.54
N GLN A 90 -4.92 16.88 -8.75
CA GLN A 90 -4.92 17.09 -7.29
C GLN A 90 -3.76 16.35 -6.63
N ASP A 91 -3.52 15.09 -7.00
CA ASP A 91 -2.44 14.28 -6.45
C ASP A 91 -1.06 14.80 -6.86
N THR A 92 -0.92 15.33 -8.08
CA THR A 92 0.30 16.01 -8.52
C THR A 92 0.59 17.26 -7.66
N LYS A 93 -0.43 18.06 -7.35
CA LYS A 93 -0.29 19.22 -6.46
C LYS A 93 0.10 18.79 -5.04
N LYS A 94 -0.59 17.81 -4.45
CA LYS A 94 -0.26 17.26 -3.14
C LYS A 94 1.17 16.72 -3.11
N ALA A 95 1.59 16.03 -4.15
CA ALA A 95 2.94 15.49 -4.28
C ALA A 95 4.01 16.59 -4.32
N ALA A 96 3.76 17.70 -5.04
CA ALA A 96 4.67 18.83 -5.08
C ALA A 96 4.77 19.54 -3.72
N GLU A 97 3.65 19.72 -3.02
CA GLU A 97 3.62 20.25 -1.65
C GLU A 97 4.37 19.33 -0.66
N ALA A 98 4.16 18.02 -0.75
CA ALA A 98 4.85 17.03 0.07
C ALA A 98 6.36 17.02 -0.21
N LEU A 99 6.78 17.15 -1.48
CA LEU A 99 8.18 17.25 -1.88
C LEU A 99 8.85 18.47 -1.25
N ASN A 100 8.23 19.65 -1.35
CA ASN A 100 8.75 20.88 -0.76
C ASN A 100 8.88 20.76 0.77
N THR A 101 7.87 20.18 1.42
CA THR A 101 7.87 19.96 2.87
C THR A 101 8.97 18.97 3.27
N GLN A 102 9.11 17.85 2.56
CA GLN A 102 10.14 16.85 2.79
C GLN A 102 11.55 17.44 2.63
N GLN A 103 11.77 18.26 1.59
CA GLN A 103 13.06 18.95 1.38
C GLN A 103 13.36 19.94 2.50
N SER A 104 12.39 20.77 2.89
CA SER A 104 12.53 21.73 3.99
C SER A 104 12.90 21.03 5.31
N LEU A 105 12.20 19.93 5.65
CA LEU A 105 12.47 19.17 6.86
C LEU A 105 13.83 18.46 6.79
N THR A 106 14.23 17.95 5.63
CA THR A 106 15.54 17.33 5.43
C THR A 106 16.67 18.36 5.59
N ASN A 107 16.51 19.57 5.04
CA ASN A 107 17.48 20.66 5.21
C ASN A 107 17.58 21.07 6.69
N LYS A 108 16.43 21.20 7.38
CA LYS A 108 16.41 21.51 8.80
C LYS A 108 17.14 20.45 9.65
N LEU A 109 17.02 19.16 9.30
CA LEU A 109 17.76 18.08 9.97
C LEU A 109 19.29 18.16 9.76
N ALA A 110 19.78 18.87 8.76
CA ALA A 110 21.19 19.12 8.53
C ALA A 110 21.76 20.25 9.44
N GLU A 111 20.89 21.03 10.07
CA GLU A 111 21.25 22.10 10.98
C GLU A 111 21.56 21.56 12.39
N LYS A 112 22.21 22.40 13.23
CA LYS A 112 22.43 22.09 14.64
C LYS A 112 21.12 22.29 15.42
N LEU A 113 20.47 21.19 15.78
CA LEU A 113 19.21 21.15 16.51
C LEU A 113 19.42 20.58 17.92
N THR A 114 18.55 20.99 18.86
CA THR A 114 18.41 20.26 20.12
C THR A 114 17.73 18.92 19.89
N ASP A 115 17.89 17.96 20.80
CA ASP A 115 17.26 16.62 20.69
C ASP A 115 15.73 16.72 20.53
N GLN A 116 15.09 17.64 21.26
CA GLN A 116 13.65 17.91 21.13
C GLN A 116 13.28 18.42 19.72
N GLN A 117 14.00 19.42 19.22
CA GLN A 117 13.75 19.97 17.88
C GLN A 117 14.00 18.94 16.80
N ARG A 118 15.03 18.12 16.97
CA ARG A 118 15.43 17.06 16.06
C ARG A 118 14.35 15.96 16.03
N ARG A 119 13.91 15.50 17.21
CA ARG A 119 12.79 14.56 17.33
C ARG A 119 11.53 15.08 16.62
N ASP A 120 11.12 16.31 16.92
CA ASP A 120 9.90 16.90 16.36
C ASP A 120 9.99 17.03 14.83
N THR A 121 11.17 17.36 14.30
CA THR A 121 11.41 17.45 12.85
C THR A 121 11.38 16.07 12.19
N LEU A 122 11.96 15.03 12.82
CA LEU A 122 11.88 13.65 12.35
C LEU A 122 10.43 13.13 12.33
N VAL A 123 9.67 13.42 13.38
CA VAL A 123 8.23 13.08 13.46
C VAL A 123 7.45 13.72 12.31
N GLN A 124 7.68 15.01 12.05
CA GLN A 124 7.04 15.71 10.93
C GLN A 124 7.42 15.09 9.58
N LEU A 125 8.71 14.80 9.36
CA LEU A 125 9.20 14.16 8.15
C LEU A 125 8.51 12.83 7.92
N LEU A 126 8.52 11.94 8.92
CA LEU A 126 7.96 10.59 8.79
C LEU A 126 6.41 10.59 8.68
N LYS A 127 5.74 11.64 9.14
CA LYS A 127 4.29 11.84 8.92
C LYS A 127 3.95 12.38 7.53
N THR A 128 4.88 13.06 6.87
CA THR A 128 4.66 13.67 5.54
C THR A 128 4.79 12.65 4.41
N VAL A 129 5.64 11.63 4.58
CA VAL A 129 5.94 10.65 3.53
C VAL A 129 5.01 9.43 3.60
N PRO A 130 4.82 8.68 2.48
CA PRO A 130 4.02 7.46 2.50
C PRO A 130 4.57 6.45 3.50
N GLN A 131 3.70 5.93 4.36
CA GLN A 131 4.08 5.05 5.45
C GLN A 131 4.79 3.77 4.95
N SER A 132 4.34 3.21 3.84
CA SER A 132 4.96 2.04 3.19
C SER A 132 6.42 2.27 2.76
N SER A 133 6.84 3.54 2.62
CA SER A 133 8.19 3.91 2.20
C SER A 133 9.17 4.09 3.37
N ILE A 134 8.69 4.26 4.59
CA ILE A 134 9.51 4.66 5.75
C ILE A 134 10.63 3.65 6.00
N ARG A 135 10.32 2.37 6.09
CA ARG A 135 11.30 1.32 6.40
C ARG A 135 12.34 1.11 5.29
N THR A 136 12.01 1.47 4.06
CA THR A 136 12.91 1.26 2.91
C THR A 136 13.75 2.51 2.65
N PHE A 137 13.10 3.68 2.57
CA PHE A 137 13.74 4.90 2.09
C PHE A 137 14.13 5.88 3.21
N TYR A 138 13.51 5.76 4.39
CA TYR A 138 13.75 6.65 5.53
C TYR A 138 14.32 5.91 6.74
N LYS A 139 14.96 4.77 6.50
CA LYS A 139 15.56 3.93 7.56
C LYS A 139 16.50 4.71 8.51
N PRO A 140 17.39 5.61 8.04
CA PRO A 140 18.24 6.39 8.96
C PRO A 140 17.42 7.33 9.87
N ALA A 141 16.40 8.01 9.30
CA ALA A 141 15.53 8.90 10.07
C ALA A 141 14.68 8.13 11.10
N LEU A 142 14.22 6.93 10.74
CA LEU A 142 13.50 6.06 11.65
C LEU A 142 14.39 5.60 12.81
N ALA A 143 15.60 5.12 12.52
CA ALA A 143 16.54 4.65 13.55
C ALA A 143 16.99 5.77 14.50
N GLU A 144 17.03 7.00 14.01
CA GLU A 144 17.32 8.17 14.84
C GLU A 144 16.12 8.53 15.73
N LEU A 145 14.89 8.48 15.17
CA LEU A 145 13.68 8.70 15.96
C LEU A 145 13.53 7.66 17.08
N GLU A 146 13.85 6.39 16.83
CA GLU A 146 13.83 5.32 17.85
C GLU A 146 14.68 5.64 19.06
N LYS A 147 15.82 6.34 18.86
CA LYS A 147 16.71 6.77 19.95
C LYS A 147 16.19 7.99 20.70
N LEU A 148 15.56 8.94 19.98
CA LEU A 148 15.07 10.20 20.55
C LEU A 148 13.65 10.12 21.13
N ASP A 149 12.91 9.07 20.76
CA ASP A 149 11.53 8.81 21.22
C ASP A 149 11.36 7.35 21.66
N PRO A 150 12.13 6.87 22.66
CA PRO A 150 12.16 5.45 23.05
C PRO A 150 10.82 4.96 23.62
N GLN A 151 9.94 5.87 24.02
CA GLN A 151 8.60 5.55 24.52
C GLN A 151 7.51 5.71 23.46
N ASP A 152 7.91 6.03 22.22
CA ASP A 152 7.01 6.25 21.09
C ASP A 152 5.87 7.24 21.37
N ALA A 153 6.17 8.33 22.07
CA ALA A 153 5.20 9.40 22.31
C ALA A 153 4.61 9.98 21.02
N SER A 154 5.33 9.86 19.90
CA SER A 154 4.87 10.25 18.55
C SER A 154 3.84 9.30 17.95
N GLY A 155 3.78 8.04 18.41
CA GLY A 155 2.94 6.95 17.89
C GLY A 155 3.36 6.42 16.53
N ILE A 156 4.53 6.81 16.01
CA ILE A 156 5.02 6.39 14.69
C ILE A 156 5.42 4.92 14.69
N LEU A 157 6.17 4.48 15.71
CA LEU A 157 6.67 3.12 15.81
C LEU A 157 5.52 2.13 16.02
N ALA A 158 4.58 2.44 16.90
CA ALA A 158 3.37 1.65 17.13
C ALA A 158 2.54 1.49 15.84
N LYS A 159 2.38 2.58 15.09
CA LYS A 159 1.68 2.56 13.81
C LYS A 159 2.39 1.70 12.78
N LEU A 160 3.72 1.82 12.63
CA LEU A 160 4.51 0.99 11.71
C LEU A 160 4.45 -0.49 12.10
N HIS A 161 4.53 -0.81 13.40
CA HIS A 161 4.40 -2.18 13.89
C HIS A 161 3.02 -2.77 13.58
N ARG A 162 1.96 -1.99 13.79
CA ARG A 162 0.60 -2.41 13.46
C ARG A 162 0.43 -2.70 11.96
N ASP A 163 1.00 -1.87 11.09
CA ASP A 163 0.93 -2.06 9.64
C ASP A 163 1.72 -3.29 9.19
N ASP A 164 2.88 -3.56 9.79
CA ASP A 164 3.65 -4.78 9.54
C ASP A 164 2.83 -6.02 9.94
N LEU A 165 2.19 -5.98 11.11
CA LEU A 165 1.34 -7.07 11.58
C LEU A 165 0.14 -7.28 10.65
N LEU A 166 -0.52 -6.19 10.24
CA LEU A 166 -1.63 -6.25 9.29
C LEU A 166 -1.20 -6.88 7.95
N HIS A 167 -0.03 -6.49 7.45
CA HIS A 167 0.52 -7.06 6.21
C HIS A 167 0.84 -8.54 6.38
N ALA A 168 1.50 -8.93 7.46
CA ALA A 168 1.83 -10.32 7.76
C ALA A 168 0.57 -11.19 7.86
N GLN A 169 -0.47 -10.75 8.56
CA GLN A 169 -1.73 -11.49 8.69
C GLN A 169 -2.49 -11.60 7.36
N LYS A 170 -2.47 -10.55 6.52
CA LYS A 170 -3.06 -10.61 5.16
C LYS A 170 -2.32 -11.61 4.27
N LEU A 171 -1.00 -11.66 4.33
CA LEU A 171 -0.20 -12.64 3.61
C LEU A 171 -0.50 -14.06 4.11
N GLU A 172 -0.55 -14.26 5.41
CA GLU A 172 -0.87 -15.56 6.02
C GLU A 172 -2.25 -16.07 5.57
N TRP A 173 -3.26 -15.18 5.56
CA TRP A 173 -4.58 -15.54 5.05
C TRP A 173 -4.55 -15.89 3.56
N THR A 174 -3.88 -15.07 2.74
CA THR A 174 -3.73 -15.31 1.29
C THR A 174 -3.06 -16.65 1.03
N ASP A 175 -2.02 -16.98 1.77
CA ASP A 175 -1.32 -18.26 1.68
C ASP A 175 -2.20 -19.44 2.13
N THR A 176 -2.95 -19.27 3.22
CA THR A 176 -3.92 -20.25 3.71
C THR A 176 -5.00 -20.50 2.66
N PHE A 177 -5.57 -19.43 2.10
CA PHE A 177 -6.59 -19.48 1.05
C PHE A 177 -6.11 -20.25 -0.18
N ARG A 178 -4.87 -19.98 -0.60
CA ARG A 178 -4.25 -20.66 -1.76
C ARG A 178 -3.88 -22.10 -1.47
N LYS A 179 -3.15 -22.37 -0.38
CA LYS A 179 -2.66 -23.71 -0.03
C LYS A 179 -3.78 -24.69 0.27
N LYS A 180 -4.87 -24.20 0.84
CA LYS A 180 -6.07 -25.00 1.12
C LYS A 180 -7.06 -25.05 -0.05
N ASN A 181 -6.73 -24.43 -1.20
CA ASN A 181 -7.59 -24.35 -2.38
C ASN A 181 -9.01 -23.88 -2.07
N VAL A 182 -9.16 -22.91 -1.15
CA VAL A 182 -10.47 -22.45 -0.66
C VAL A 182 -11.38 -21.96 -1.80
N HIS A 183 -10.81 -21.37 -2.86
CA HIS A 183 -11.53 -20.98 -4.06
C HIS A 183 -12.11 -22.17 -4.86
N ILE A 184 -11.43 -23.33 -4.88
CA ILE A 184 -11.94 -24.56 -5.52
C ILE A 184 -12.95 -25.23 -4.61
N LEU A 185 -12.67 -25.29 -3.30
CA LEU A 185 -13.59 -25.82 -2.31
C LEU A 185 -14.91 -25.03 -2.24
N ALA A 186 -14.87 -23.73 -2.51
CA ALA A 186 -16.06 -22.91 -2.57
C ALA A 186 -17.13 -23.45 -3.53
N ASP A 187 -16.70 -24.04 -4.65
CA ASP A 187 -17.58 -24.64 -5.66
C ASP A 187 -17.84 -26.14 -5.41
N GLN A 188 -16.84 -26.89 -4.93
CA GLN A 188 -16.90 -28.36 -4.82
C GLN A 188 -17.36 -28.83 -3.43
N ASN A 189 -16.95 -28.17 -2.37
CA ASN A 189 -17.24 -28.51 -0.97
C ASN A 189 -17.33 -27.24 -0.12
N PRO A 190 -18.42 -26.46 -0.25
CA PRO A 190 -18.55 -25.16 0.43
C PRO A 190 -18.50 -25.25 1.95
N ASP A 191 -18.92 -26.36 2.55
CA ASP A 191 -18.87 -26.54 4.00
C ASP A 191 -17.42 -26.67 4.50
N GLU A 192 -16.54 -27.31 3.76
CA GLU A 192 -15.11 -27.36 4.07
C GLU A 192 -14.46 -25.99 3.90
N ALA A 193 -14.79 -25.25 2.83
CA ALA A 193 -14.33 -23.88 2.64
C ALA A 193 -14.74 -22.97 3.82
N LEU A 194 -15.98 -23.07 4.27
CA LEU A 194 -16.49 -22.32 5.44
C LEU A 194 -15.75 -22.73 6.73
N SER A 195 -15.50 -24.03 6.93
CA SER A 195 -14.78 -24.54 8.10
C SER A 195 -13.34 -23.99 8.17
N ILE A 196 -12.65 -23.87 7.02
CA ILE A 196 -11.31 -23.27 6.95
C ILE A 196 -11.36 -21.79 7.35
N MET A 197 -12.35 -21.04 6.83
CA MET A 197 -12.54 -19.63 7.18
C MET A 197 -12.83 -19.46 8.67
N ASP A 198 -13.73 -20.27 9.24
CA ASP A 198 -14.08 -20.22 10.66
C ASP A 198 -12.89 -20.58 11.57
N SER A 199 -12.08 -21.55 11.16
CA SER A 199 -10.87 -21.93 11.88
C SER A 199 -9.84 -20.80 11.88
N TYR A 200 -9.73 -20.05 10.77
CA TYR A 200 -8.85 -18.90 10.69
C TYR A 200 -9.35 -17.73 11.55
N LEU A 201 -10.66 -17.47 11.54
CA LEU A 201 -11.28 -16.41 12.35
C LEU A 201 -11.16 -16.62 13.86
N LYS A 202 -10.98 -17.86 14.31
CA LYS A 202 -10.78 -18.21 15.73
C LYS A 202 -9.35 -17.95 16.23
N LYS A 203 -8.41 -17.57 15.34
CA LYS A 203 -7.03 -17.25 15.76
C LYS A 203 -7.00 -16.05 16.70
N ASN A 204 -6.23 -16.18 17.77
CA ASN A 204 -5.98 -15.08 18.69
C ASN A 204 -5.12 -13.98 18.02
N GLY A 205 -5.37 -12.73 18.38
CA GLY A 205 -4.55 -11.61 17.93
C GLY A 205 -4.77 -11.19 16.47
N LEU A 206 -5.82 -11.69 15.80
CA LEU A 206 -6.18 -11.18 14.46
C LEU A 206 -6.65 -9.73 14.55
N LEU A 207 -6.09 -8.89 13.68
CA LEU A 207 -6.55 -7.51 13.52
C LEU A 207 -7.96 -7.45 12.94
N PRO A 208 -8.78 -6.45 13.36
CA PRO A 208 -10.17 -6.30 12.90
C PRO A 208 -10.31 -6.26 11.37
N GLU A 209 -9.37 -5.62 10.68
CA GLU A 209 -9.37 -5.50 9.22
C GLU A 209 -9.16 -6.86 8.52
N VAL A 210 -8.39 -7.75 9.11
CA VAL A 210 -8.19 -9.12 8.60
C VAL A 210 -9.44 -9.96 8.85
N LYS A 211 -9.99 -9.89 10.07
CA LYS A 211 -11.27 -10.55 10.40
C LYS A 211 -12.36 -10.11 9.43
N GLN A 212 -12.50 -8.80 9.20
CA GLN A 212 -13.48 -8.25 8.28
C GLN A 212 -13.30 -8.78 6.84
N ALA A 213 -12.06 -8.84 6.34
CA ALA A 213 -11.78 -9.35 5.00
C ALA A 213 -12.20 -10.82 4.85
N VAL A 214 -11.88 -11.67 5.84
CA VAL A 214 -12.27 -13.09 5.85
C VAL A 214 -13.78 -13.24 5.96
N LEU A 215 -14.43 -12.46 6.83
CA LEU A 215 -15.91 -12.47 6.99
C LEU A 215 -16.61 -12.05 5.70
N MET A 216 -16.13 -11.04 4.99
CA MET A 216 -16.69 -10.63 3.70
C MET A 216 -16.60 -11.73 2.65
N GLN A 217 -15.48 -12.46 2.60
CA GLN A 217 -15.35 -13.62 1.71
C GLN A 217 -16.32 -14.74 2.11
N LYS A 218 -16.50 -14.97 3.43
CA LYS A 218 -17.48 -15.96 3.94
C LYS A 218 -18.92 -15.56 3.58
N VAL A 219 -19.27 -14.28 3.76
CA VAL A 219 -20.59 -13.74 3.35
C VAL A 219 -20.83 -13.97 1.85
N TYR A 220 -19.85 -13.64 1.02
CA TYR A 220 -19.94 -13.82 -0.42
C TYR A 220 -20.20 -15.28 -0.80
N LEU A 221 -19.46 -16.22 -0.17
CA LEU A 221 -19.66 -17.65 -0.39
C LEU A 221 -21.06 -18.13 0.03
N LEU A 222 -21.55 -17.70 1.20
CA LEU A 222 -22.88 -18.04 1.68
C LEU A 222 -23.99 -17.48 0.76
N MET A 223 -23.80 -16.30 0.20
CA MET A 223 -24.71 -15.71 -0.78
C MET A 223 -24.75 -16.52 -2.07
N GLN A 224 -23.59 -16.93 -2.60
CA GLN A 224 -23.52 -17.79 -3.79
C GLN A 224 -24.24 -19.14 -3.60
N GLN A 225 -24.22 -19.68 -2.37
CA GLN A 225 -24.85 -20.94 -2.01
C GLN A 225 -26.34 -20.81 -1.64
N ASN A 226 -26.96 -19.62 -1.76
CA ASN A 226 -28.34 -19.33 -1.28
C ASN A 226 -28.56 -19.65 0.21
N ARG A 227 -27.49 -19.64 1.04
CA ARG A 227 -27.50 -20.00 2.49
C ARG A 227 -27.52 -18.75 3.36
N VAL A 228 -28.27 -17.74 2.96
CA VAL A 228 -28.30 -16.40 3.63
C VAL A 228 -28.74 -16.47 5.09
N CYS A 229 -29.55 -17.45 5.47
CA CYS A 229 -29.95 -17.64 6.87
C CYS A 229 -28.76 -17.91 7.82
N LEU A 230 -27.66 -18.48 7.34
CA LEU A 230 -26.46 -18.69 8.15
C LEU A 230 -25.67 -17.39 8.44
N LEU A 231 -25.97 -16.30 7.75
CA LEU A 231 -25.40 -14.99 8.06
C LEU A 231 -25.90 -14.44 9.40
N TYR A 232 -27.13 -14.79 9.79
CA TYR A 232 -27.76 -14.33 11.03
C TYR A 232 -27.40 -15.19 12.25
N THR A 233 -26.86 -16.39 12.02
CA THR A 233 -26.43 -17.31 13.10
C THR A 233 -24.93 -17.23 13.37
N SER A 234 -24.15 -16.50 12.54
CA SER A 234 -22.75 -16.22 12.78
C SER A 234 -22.61 -15.08 13.80
N PRO A 235 -21.64 -15.14 14.74
CA PRO A 235 -21.41 -14.03 15.67
C PRO A 235 -21.20 -12.73 14.93
N SER A 236 -21.88 -11.68 15.39
CA SER A 236 -21.74 -10.33 14.83
C SER A 236 -20.27 -9.88 14.86
N PRO A 237 -19.79 -9.15 13.85
CA PRO A 237 -18.46 -8.51 13.93
C PRO A 237 -18.26 -7.59 15.15
N ARG A 238 -19.38 -7.24 15.85
CA ARG A 238 -19.34 -6.44 17.10
C ARG A 238 -19.10 -7.28 18.35
N ASP A 239 -19.24 -8.61 18.26
CA ASP A 239 -19.11 -9.55 19.37
C ASP A 239 -17.74 -10.27 19.36
N ALA A 240 -16.81 -9.82 18.48
CA ALA A 240 -15.50 -10.42 18.28
C ALA A 240 -14.34 -9.47 18.65
#